data_6f611da6e517c2f6ac7e12d95f702483
#
_entry.id   6f611da6e517c2f6ac7e12d95f702483
#
_cell.length_a   1.000
_cell.length_b   1.000
_cell.length_c   1.000
_cell.angle_alpha   90.00
_cell.angle_beta   90.00
_cell.angle_gamma   90.00
#
_symmetry.space_group_name_H-M   'P 1'
#
loop_
_entity.id
_entity.type
_entity.pdbx_description
1 polymer ?
#
loop_
_entity_poly.entity_id
_entity_poly.type
_entity_poly.pdbx_seq_one_letter_code
_entity_poly.pdbx_strand_id
1 'polypeptide(L)'
;MATGMDNDVLRIEPRPVQSAPAAPVNDRPTSGGPYRYLENIMSVKRPVKADFLIAAQDHGYDLSDSQIESFLSLADETLGSYEAIDALYAAHVAQPTPVREHSKPANADNLYGAWYVKTHIAGAASGPLAGRTVVIKDNVSVAGVPMANGSLSLDGYMPSEDATVVKRLLAAGATVVGKSVCEDLCFSGASFTSASGAVKNPWDLTRNAGGSSSGSAVLVSLQEVDMAIGGDQGGSIRMPSAWSGIVGHKPTYSLVPYTGAFPIERTIDHVGPMANNVRDCAVMLDVIAGADGLDSRQKNPPAVSCVATLDQGVAGLKIGLLREGFAIPGMSEPQVDALVKAAVAQLESLGATVGEASVPWHHGVALDMWNVIATDGAAYQMLQGNGYGMNVDGYYDPEIMSYFGAKRREHANTLSSSVRAVALTGHYSLKNLHGASYAKARMLVPELTRQYDEAFKDFDVLVMPTMPFVATPLTAADAPIEEYVHSALNMLANTAPFDLTGHPATSIPAGLADGLPVAMMIVAPRFQDALALRVAQAYEQVRGVFPRPPRG
;
A
#
# COMPACT_ATOMS: atom_id res chain seq x y z
N MET A 1 -51.20 38.77 -15.19
CA MET A 1 -51.53 38.47 -13.79
C MET A 1 -50.19 38.00 -13.17
N ALA A 2 -49.61 38.86 -12.36
CA ALA A 2 -48.38 38.60 -11.64
C ALA A 2 -48.74 38.09 -10.25
N THR A 3 -48.11 36.99 -9.82
CA THR A 3 -48.10 36.58 -8.41
C THR A 3 -46.68 36.41 -7.97
N GLY A 4 -46.29 37.21 -6.97
CA GLY A 4 -44.94 37.26 -6.41
C GLY A 4 -44.56 36.00 -5.65
N MET A 5 -43.25 35.73 -5.62
CA MET A 5 -42.63 34.80 -4.66
C MET A 5 -41.89 35.65 -3.62
N ASP A 6 -42.32 35.53 -2.38
CA ASP A 6 -41.64 36.07 -1.21
C ASP A 6 -40.28 35.38 -0.99
N ASN A 7 -39.24 36.20 -0.89
CA ASN A 7 -37.91 35.79 -0.42
C ASN A 7 -37.83 35.98 1.09
N ASP A 8 -38.16 34.94 1.86
CA ASP A 8 -37.83 34.89 3.29
C ASP A 8 -36.38 34.41 3.46
N VAL A 9 -35.47 35.37 3.58
CA VAL A 9 -34.09 35.12 4.02
C VAL A 9 -34.11 35.00 5.55
N LEU A 10 -33.98 33.77 6.05
CA LEU A 10 -33.75 33.47 7.46
C LEU A 10 -32.46 34.16 7.94
N ARG A 11 -32.60 35.28 8.64
CA ARG A 11 -31.52 35.89 9.43
C ARG A 11 -31.33 35.06 10.70
N ILE A 12 -30.19 34.34 10.78
CA ILE A 12 -29.71 33.70 12.01
C ILE A 12 -28.99 34.77 12.82
N GLU A 13 -29.60 35.23 13.93
CA GLU A 13 -28.89 36.09 14.88
C GLU A 13 -27.90 35.27 15.71
N PRO A 14 -26.66 35.76 15.94
CA PRO A 14 -25.67 35.07 16.75
C PRO A 14 -26.12 35.10 18.24
N ARG A 15 -26.18 33.92 18.87
CA ARG A 15 -26.36 33.81 20.32
C ARG A 15 -25.06 34.24 21.02
N PRO A 16 -25.12 34.98 22.12
CA PRO A 16 -23.93 35.35 22.87
C PRO A 16 -23.27 34.12 23.49
N VAL A 17 -21.97 33.93 23.21
CA VAL A 17 -21.13 32.91 23.84
C VAL A 17 -20.88 33.33 25.29
N GLN A 18 -21.44 32.59 26.25
CA GLN A 18 -21.05 32.73 27.65
C GLN A 18 -19.64 32.16 27.84
N SER A 19 -18.71 32.99 28.26
CA SER A 19 -17.36 32.58 28.64
C SER A 19 -17.40 31.70 29.90
N ALA A 20 -17.01 30.42 29.76
CA ALA A 20 -16.74 29.56 30.89
C ALA A 20 -15.42 30.00 31.58
N PRO A 21 -15.32 29.88 32.93
CA PRO A 21 -14.12 30.26 33.64
C PRO A 21 -12.96 29.32 33.31
N ALA A 22 -11.76 29.88 33.11
CA ALA A 22 -10.53 29.15 32.87
C ALA A 22 -10.22 28.17 34.03
N ALA A 23 -10.02 26.90 33.69
CA ALA A 23 -9.51 25.91 34.63
C ALA A 23 -8.02 26.18 34.97
N PRO A 24 -7.57 25.87 36.20
CA PRO A 24 -6.20 26.15 36.58
C PRO A 24 -5.19 25.31 35.80
N VAL A 25 -4.14 25.96 35.35
CA VAL A 25 -2.96 25.35 34.70
C VAL A 25 -2.27 24.46 35.71
N ASN A 26 -2.47 23.14 35.59
CA ASN A 26 -1.66 22.18 36.35
C ASN A 26 -0.32 21.95 35.65
N ASP A 27 0.77 22.11 36.41
CA ASP A 27 2.14 21.80 36.01
C ASP A 27 2.26 20.44 35.34
N ARG A 28 2.62 20.43 34.05
CA ARG A 28 2.99 19.21 33.33
C ARG A 28 4.44 18.83 33.68
N PRO A 29 4.75 17.56 33.89
CA PRO A 29 6.12 17.13 34.15
C PRO A 29 7.00 17.38 32.90
N THR A 30 8.16 18.00 33.11
CA THR A 30 9.22 18.24 32.13
C THR A 30 9.96 16.94 31.80
N SER A 31 9.40 16.07 30.96
CA SER A 31 10.12 14.98 30.33
C SER A 31 10.27 15.28 28.85
N GLY A 32 11.52 15.42 28.38
CA GLY A 32 11.85 15.65 26.98
C GLY A 32 11.56 14.42 26.13
N GLY A 33 10.30 14.25 25.70
CA GLY A 33 9.85 13.21 24.79
C GLY A 33 9.69 13.75 23.35
N PRO A 34 9.40 12.89 22.37
CA PRO A 34 9.24 13.24 20.94
C PRO A 34 8.20 14.33 20.66
N TYR A 35 7.33 14.66 21.61
CA TYR A 35 6.32 15.71 21.49
C TYR A 35 6.88 17.13 21.31
N ARG A 36 8.03 17.47 21.89
CA ARG A 36 8.66 18.77 21.68
C ARG A 36 9.11 19.02 20.24
N TYR A 37 9.35 17.94 19.50
CA TYR A 37 9.74 18.04 18.10
C TYR A 37 8.53 18.35 17.21
N LEU A 38 7.37 17.75 17.50
CA LEU A 38 6.12 18.00 16.77
C LEU A 38 5.58 19.41 17.04
N GLU A 39 5.64 19.91 18.27
CA GLU A 39 5.24 21.29 18.61
C GLU A 39 6.04 22.34 17.81
N ASN A 40 7.34 22.09 17.55
CA ASN A 40 8.18 22.98 16.75
C ASN A 40 7.97 22.84 15.22
N ILE A 41 7.50 21.69 14.75
CA ILE A 41 7.23 21.44 13.32
C ILE A 41 5.84 21.99 12.94
N MET A 42 4.86 21.91 13.83
CA MET A 42 3.47 22.29 13.56
C MET A 42 3.18 23.78 13.79
N SER A 43 4.14 24.57 14.29
CA SER A 43 3.92 26.02 14.48
C SER A 43 3.81 26.74 13.13
N VAL A 44 2.75 27.54 12.96
CA VAL A 44 2.54 28.36 11.76
C VAL A 44 3.61 29.45 11.70
N LYS A 45 4.59 29.29 10.80
CA LYS A 45 5.64 30.28 10.58
C LYS A 45 5.15 31.38 9.66
N ARG A 46 5.41 32.64 10.04
CA ARG A 46 5.11 33.78 9.16
C ARG A 46 6.11 33.83 8.00
N PRO A 47 5.65 33.98 6.75
CA PRO A 47 6.51 34.11 5.60
C PRO A 47 7.29 35.43 5.64
N VAL A 48 8.49 35.41 5.07
CA VAL A 48 9.27 36.61 4.82
C VAL A 48 9.25 36.97 3.35
N LYS A 49 9.70 38.17 2.99
CA LYS A 49 9.74 38.69 1.62
C LYS A 49 10.35 37.68 0.61
N ALA A 50 11.41 36.97 1.02
CA ALA A 50 12.08 35.99 0.19
C ALA A 50 11.16 34.81 -0.18
N ASP A 51 10.29 34.36 0.71
CA ASP A 51 9.35 33.27 0.43
C ASP A 51 8.34 33.68 -0.65
N PHE A 52 7.86 34.92 -0.61
CA PHE A 52 6.92 35.44 -1.60
C PHE A 52 7.58 35.73 -2.95
N LEU A 53 8.87 36.13 -2.97
CA LEU A 53 9.63 36.26 -4.21
C LEU A 53 9.78 34.90 -4.91
N ILE A 54 10.09 33.84 -4.17
CA ILE A 54 10.18 32.47 -4.72
C ILE A 54 8.81 32.04 -5.27
N ALA A 55 7.74 32.25 -4.50
CA ALA A 55 6.38 31.90 -4.93
C ALA A 55 5.96 32.70 -6.18
N ALA A 56 6.24 34.00 -6.23
CA ALA A 56 5.96 34.84 -7.39
C ALA A 56 6.69 34.34 -8.64
N GLN A 57 7.95 33.96 -8.52
CA GLN A 57 8.74 33.40 -9.61
C GLN A 57 8.15 32.07 -10.10
N ASP A 58 7.75 31.19 -9.20
CA ASP A 58 7.15 29.90 -9.55
C ASP A 58 5.80 30.05 -10.28
N HIS A 59 5.04 31.11 -9.94
CA HIS A 59 3.78 31.44 -10.61
C HIS A 59 3.95 32.34 -11.85
N GLY A 60 5.15 32.85 -12.12
CA GLY A 60 5.42 33.77 -13.24
C GLY A 60 4.86 35.19 -13.00
N TYR A 61 4.69 35.59 -11.73
CA TYR A 61 4.25 36.93 -11.38
C TYR A 61 5.43 37.91 -11.35
N ASP A 62 5.24 39.09 -11.94
CA ASP A 62 6.15 40.22 -11.81
C ASP A 62 5.55 41.22 -10.81
N LEU A 63 6.06 41.18 -9.57
CA LEU A 63 5.54 41.95 -8.46
C LEU A 63 6.57 42.98 -7.97
N SER A 64 6.11 44.24 -7.77
CA SER A 64 6.91 45.25 -7.10
C SER A 64 7.06 44.97 -5.58
N ASP A 65 8.06 45.56 -4.96
CA ASP A 65 8.30 45.42 -3.53
C ASP A 65 7.08 45.81 -2.68
N SER A 66 6.39 46.89 -3.06
CA SER A 66 5.17 47.33 -2.37
C SER A 66 4.01 46.36 -2.50
N GLN A 67 3.89 45.68 -3.65
CA GLN A 67 2.88 44.63 -3.82
C GLN A 67 3.21 43.39 -2.96
N ILE A 68 4.48 43.00 -2.90
CA ILE A 68 4.90 41.90 -2.03
C ILE A 68 4.62 42.20 -0.55
N GLU A 69 4.90 43.41 -0.08
CA GLU A 69 4.59 43.84 1.28
C GLU A 69 3.09 43.79 1.59
N SER A 70 2.26 44.23 0.62
CA SER A 70 0.81 44.15 0.75
C SER A 70 0.31 42.69 0.81
N PHE A 71 0.86 41.80 -0.03
CA PHE A 71 0.50 40.37 0.01
C PHE A 71 0.99 39.69 1.30
N LEU A 72 2.15 40.06 1.84
CA LEU A 72 2.62 39.57 3.14
C LEU A 72 1.68 39.97 4.28
N SER A 73 1.18 41.20 4.29
CA SER A 73 0.19 41.66 5.28
C SER A 73 -1.12 40.87 5.21
N LEU A 74 -1.63 40.61 3.97
CA LEU A 74 -2.84 39.80 3.77
C LEU A 74 -2.61 38.34 4.17
N ALA A 75 -1.41 37.80 3.91
CA ALA A 75 -1.06 36.44 4.32
C ALA A 75 -1.01 36.30 5.84
N ASP A 76 -0.54 37.31 6.57
CA ASP A 76 -0.51 37.28 8.03
C ASP A 76 -1.91 37.11 8.64
N GLU A 77 -2.90 37.85 8.11
CA GLU A 77 -4.30 37.70 8.50
C GLU A 77 -4.84 36.29 8.20
N THR A 78 -4.55 35.77 7.00
CA THR A 78 -4.98 34.43 6.61
C THR A 78 -4.33 33.35 7.49
N LEU A 79 -3.04 33.49 7.83
CA LEU A 79 -2.31 32.53 8.66
C LEU A 79 -2.81 32.50 10.12
N GLY A 80 -3.47 33.55 10.58
CA GLY A 80 -4.22 33.53 11.84
C GLY A 80 -5.33 32.49 11.87
N SER A 81 -5.95 32.19 10.72
CA SER A 81 -6.94 31.10 10.61
C SER A 81 -6.29 29.71 10.73
N TYR A 82 -5.07 29.53 10.25
CA TYR A 82 -4.33 28.27 10.40
C TYR A 82 -4.01 27.99 11.88
N GLU A 83 -3.59 29.00 12.65
CA GLU A 83 -3.38 28.87 14.10
C GLU A 83 -4.68 28.51 14.85
N ALA A 84 -5.80 29.12 14.45
CA ALA A 84 -7.09 28.80 15.02
C ALA A 84 -7.52 27.35 14.73
N ILE A 85 -7.25 26.86 13.52
CA ILE A 85 -7.52 25.46 13.14
C ILE A 85 -6.63 24.50 13.92
N ASP A 86 -5.35 24.79 14.10
CA ASP A 86 -4.44 23.97 14.92
C ASP A 86 -4.97 23.82 16.35
N ALA A 87 -5.42 24.94 16.96
CA ALA A 87 -6.00 24.93 18.30
C ALA A 87 -7.30 24.11 18.38
N LEU A 88 -8.18 24.24 17.38
CA LEU A 88 -9.44 23.48 17.31
C LEU A 88 -9.18 21.98 17.10
N TYR A 89 -8.25 21.62 16.21
CA TYR A 89 -7.86 20.23 15.98
C TYR A 89 -7.32 19.60 17.26
N ALA A 90 -6.40 20.27 17.94
CA ALA A 90 -5.83 19.79 19.21
C ALA A 90 -6.89 19.61 20.31
N ALA A 91 -7.91 20.48 20.33
CA ALA A 91 -8.96 20.44 21.34
C ALA A 91 -10.05 19.39 21.08
N HIS A 92 -10.32 19.04 19.82
CA HIS A 92 -11.51 18.27 19.44
C HIS A 92 -11.25 16.97 18.67
N VAL A 93 -10.11 16.83 18.02
CA VAL A 93 -9.80 15.72 17.10
C VAL A 93 -8.58 14.93 17.52
N ALA A 94 -7.48 15.61 17.83
CA ALA A 94 -6.22 14.95 18.16
C ALA A 94 -6.37 13.95 19.31
N GLN A 95 -5.84 12.74 19.11
CA GLN A 95 -5.88 11.68 20.12
C GLN A 95 -4.50 11.52 20.77
N PRO A 96 -4.43 11.25 22.07
CA PRO A 96 -3.15 10.93 22.70
C PRO A 96 -2.63 9.60 22.17
N THR A 97 -1.36 9.57 21.80
CA THR A 97 -0.69 8.32 21.37
C THR A 97 -0.69 7.32 22.53
N PRO A 98 -1.25 6.11 22.35
CA PRO A 98 -1.21 5.11 23.41
C PRO A 98 0.21 4.62 23.66
N VAL A 99 0.51 4.24 24.88
CA VAL A 99 1.78 3.60 25.23
C VAL A 99 1.66 2.10 24.96
N ARG A 100 2.45 1.60 24.01
CA ARG A 100 2.57 0.18 23.69
C ARG A 100 4.03 -0.24 23.75
N GLU A 101 4.29 -1.36 24.39
CA GLU A 101 5.65 -1.91 24.45
C GLU A 101 6.11 -2.36 23.07
N HIS A 102 7.32 -1.98 22.72
CA HIS A 102 7.96 -2.36 21.46
C HIS A 102 9.48 -2.38 21.61
N SER A 103 10.15 -3.15 20.75
CA SER A 103 11.60 -3.25 20.75
C SER A 103 12.14 -3.49 19.34
N LYS A 104 13.30 -2.91 19.01
CA LYS A 104 14.04 -3.33 17.81
C LYS A 104 14.65 -4.73 18.09
N PRO A 105 14.52 -5.68 17.15
CA PRO A 105 15.14 -7.00 17.30
C PRO A 105 16.66 -6.87 17.30
N ALA A 106 17.35 -7.70 18.06
CA ALA A 106 18.80 -7.84 17.94
C ALA A 106 19.15 -8.45 16.56
N ASN A 107 20.31 -8.11 16.01
CA ASN A 107 20.75 -8.63 14.70
C ASN A 107 20.76 -10.16 14.62
N ALA A 108 21.10 -10.83 15.73
CA ALA A 108 21.08 -12.30 15.81
C ALA A 108 19.65 -12.89 15.70
N ASP A 109 18.63 -12.12 16.09
CA ASP A 109 17.22 -12.52 16.07
C ASP A 109 16.50 -11.99 14.80
N ASN A 110 17.22 -11.39 13.87
CA ASN A 110 16.71 -10.82 12.62
C ASN A 110 17.63 -11.15 11.43
N LEU A 111 18.01 -12.41 11.32
CA LEU A 111 18.98 -12.89 10.33
C LEU A 111 18.60 -12.55 8.87
N TYR A 112 17.29 -12.53 8.59
CA TYR A 112 16.75 -12.22 7.26
C TYR A 112 16.47 -10.73 7.05
N GLY A 113 16.64 -9.89 8.08
CA GLY A 113 16.31 -8.46 8.00
C GLY A 113 14.82 -8.16 7.90
N ALA A 114 13.96 -9.09 8.27
CA ALA A 114 12.51 -9.02 8.02
C ALA A 114 11.71 -8.24 9.08
N TRP A 115 12.18 -8.20 10.32
CA TRP A 115 11.55 -7.44 11.41
C TRP A 115 12.05 -5.99 11.42
N TYR A 116 11.13 -5.02 11.43
CA TYR A 116 11.44 -3.63 11.75
C TYR A 116 11.38 -3.40 13.27
N VAL A 117 10.26 -3.79 13.88
CA VAL A 117 10.01 -3.66 15.32
C VAL A 117 9.14 -4.83 15.80
N LYS A 118 9.42 -5.37 16.99
CA LYS A 118 8.58 -6.34 17.68
C LYS A 118 7.71 -5.65 18.72
N THR A 119 6.48 -6.12 18.90
CA THR A 119 5.51 -5.69 19.92
C THR A 119 4.65 -6.87 20.32
N HIS A 120 3.77 -6.72 21.31
CA HIS A 120 2.77 -7.71 21.65
C HIS A 120 1.46 -7.01 22.03
N ILE A 121 0.56 -6.93 21.07
CA ILE A 121 -0.74 -6.27 21.25
C ILE A 121 -1.81 -7.34 21.10
N ALA A 122 -2.31 -7.82 22.24
CA ALA A 122 -3.38 -8.82 22.28
C ALA A 122 -4.70 -8.20 21.81
N GLY A 123 -5.40 -8.89 20.91
CA GLY A 123 -6.77 -8.54 20.52
C GLY A 123 -7.83 -9.08 21.49
N ALA A 124 -9.07 -9.11 21.02
CA ALA A 124 -10.18 -9.67 21.78
C ALA A 124 -9.92 -11.14 22.16
N ALA A 125 -10.45 -11.56 23.32
CA ALA A 125 -10.25 -12.94 23.82
C ALA A 125 -10.89 -14.02 22.93
N SER A 126 -11.80 -13.65 22.04
CA SER A 126 -12.50 -14.54 21.11
C SER A 126 -12.66 -13.86 19.74
N GLY A 127 -12.91 -14.67 18.72
CA GLY A 127 -13.11 -14.21 17.35
C GLY A 127 -12.46 -15.16 16.33
N PRO A 128 -12.68 -14.93 15.03
CA PRO A 128 -12.18 -15.82 13.97
C PRO A 128 -10.64 -15.89 13.88
N LEU A 129 -9.93 -14.92 14.47
CA LEU A 129 -8.47 -14.86 14.53
C LEU A 129 -7.90 -15.06 15.94
N ALA A 130 -8.73 -15.53 16.91
CA ALA A 130 -8.25 -15.77 18.27
C ALA A 130 -7.10 -16.80 18.28
N GLY A 131 -6.01 -16.45 18.96
CA GLY A 131 -4.80 -17.27 19.05
C GLY A 131 -3.89 -17.18 17.81
N ARG A 132 -4.21 -16.34 16.82
CA ARG A 132 -3.37 -16.10 15.64
C ARG A 132 -2.47 -14.89 15.84
N THR A 133 -1.24 -15.02 15.39
CA THR A 133 -0.24 -13.94 15.35
C THR A 133 -0.22 -13.26 13.97
N VAL A 134 -0.20 -11.93 13.98
CA VAL A 134 -0.17 -11.12 12.76
C VAL A 134 0.95 -10.08 12.83
N VAL A 135 1.76 -10.00 11.77
CA VAL A 135 2.70 -8.90 11.57
C VAL A 135 2.12 -7.88 10.59
N ILE A 136 2.37 -6.61 10.83
CA ILE A 136 1.84 -5.50 10.03
C ILE A 136 2.97 -4.88 9.20
N LYS A 137 2.77 -4.76 7.88
CA LYS A 137 3.71 -4.05 6.99
C LYS A 137 3.95 -2.63 7.51
N ASP A 138 5.20 -2.17 7.44
CA ASP A 138 5.59 -0.93 8.11
C ASP A 138 5.04 0.36 7.48
N ASN A 139 4.32 0.30 6.37
CA ASN A 139 3.55 1.42 5.83
C ASN A 139 2.15 1.57 6.44
N VAL A 140 1.71 0.67 7.33
CA VAL A 140 0.40 0.67 7.98
C VAL A 140 0.57 1.08 9.44
N SER A 141 -0.20 2.08 9.88
CA SER A 141 -0.13 2.65 11.23
C SER A 141 -0.60 1.67 12.29
N VAL A 142 0.24 1.50 13.32
CA VAL A 142 -0.10 0.83 14.57
C VAL A 142 0.16 1.83 15.69
N ALA A 143 -0.90 2.29 16.35
CA ALA A 143 -0.81 3.34 17.36
C ALA A 143 0.21 2.98 18.46
N GLY A 144 1.08 3.93 18.83
CA GLY A 144 2.10 3.71 19.85
C GLY A 144 3.23 2.74 19.48
N VAL A 145 3.35 2.37 18.18
CA VAL A 145 4.45 1.55 17.66
C VAL A 145 5.16 2.32 16.55
N PRO A 146 6.51 2.44 16.57
CA PRO A 146 7.25 3.22 15.57
C PRO A 146 6.97 2.77 14.14
N MET A 147 7.00 3.74 13.22
CA MET A 147 6.83 3.56 11.78
C MET A 147 7.95 4.28 11.03
N ALA A 148 8.57 3.60 10.08
CA ALA A 148 9.57 4.16 9.17
C ALA A 148 9.15 4.05 7.69
N ASN A 149 8.26 3.13 7.35
CA ASN A 149 7.88 2.85 5.96
C ASN A 149 9.12 2.60 5.07
N GLY A 150 10.10 1.87 5.59
CA GLY A 150 11.36 1.58 4.90
C GLY A 150 12.29 2.78 4.68
N SER A 151 11.99 3.95 5.23
CA SER A 151 12.66 5.22 4.93
C SER A 151 13.12 5.96 6.20
N LEU A 152 14.30 6.58 6.15
CA LEU A 152 14.72 7.51 7.23
C LEU A 152 13.83 8.75 7.31
N SER A 153 13.07 9.04 6.26
CA SER A 153 12.12 10.17 6.23
C SER A 153 10.94 10.02 7.19
N LEU A 154 10.68 8.81 7.68
CA LEU A 154 9.65 8.52 8.68
C LEU A 154 10.21 7.84 9.94
N ASP A 155 11.53 7.55 9.99
CA ASP A 155 12.11 6.91 11.18
C ASP A 155 11.89 7.78 12.42
N GLY A 156 11.34 7.16 13.46
CA GLY A 156 10.95 7.83 14.70
C GLY A 156 9.53 8.42 14.71
N TYR A 157 8.76 8.33 13.63
CA TYR A 157 7.33 8.66 13.66
C TYR A 157 6.56 7.64 14.50
N MET A 158 5.63 8.13 15.33
CA MET A 158 4.80 7.31 16.22
C MET A 158 3.34 7.61 15.94
N PRO A 159 2.60 6.73 15.25
CA PRO A 159 1.17 6.94 15.00
C PRO A 159 0.36 7.07 16.28
N SER A 160 -0.62 7.98 16.29
CA SER A 160 -1.58 8.15 17.40
C SER A 160 -2.78 7.21 17.27
N GLU A 161 -3.08 6.72 16.05
CA GLU A 161 -4.19 5.82 15.79
C GLU A 161 -3.77 4.54 15.07
N ASP A 162 -4.53 3.47 15.34
CA ASP A 162 -4.45 2.24 14.54
C ASP A 162 -5.16 2.43 13.20
N ALA A 163 -4.56 1.91 12.12
CA ALA A 163 -5.26 1.76 10.85
C ALA A 163 -6.52 0.90 10.99
N THR A 164 -7.52 1.12 10.14
CA THR A 164 -8.78 0.35 10.18
C THR A 164 -8.54 -1.16 10.15
N VAL A 165 -7.61 -1.65 9.32
CA VAL A 165 -7.28 -3.08 9.25
C VAL A 165 -6.71 -3.60 10.58
N VAL A 166 -5.91 -2.81 11.29
CA VAL A 166 -5.37 -3.17 12.61
C VAL A 166 -6.47 -3.22 13.66
N LYS A 167 -7.35 -2.21 13.71
CA LYS A 167 -8.54 -2.19 14.59
C LYS A 167 -9.39 -3.45 14.40
N ARG A 168 -9.64 -3.85 13.15
CA ARG A 168 -10.43 -5.05 12.80
C ARG A 168 -9.75 -6.35 13.19
N LEU A 169 -8.45 -6.48 12.94
CA LEU A 169 -7.68 -7.66 13.33
C LEU A 169 -7.69 -7.87 14.86
N LEU A 170 -7.46 -6.80 15.63
CA LEU A 170 -7.51 -6.85 17.09
C LEU A 170 -8.93 -7.19 17.59
N ALA A 171 -9.97 -6.59 17.00
CA ALA A 171 -11.35 -6.91 17.33
C ALA A 171 -11.74 -8.36 17.01
N ALA A 172 -11.11 -8.98 16.00
CA ALA A 172 -11.28 -10.37 15.62
C ALA A 172 -10.46 -11.36 16.46
N GLY A 173 -9.70 -10.88 17.44
CA GLY A 173 -8.92 -11.71 18.39
C GLY A 173 -7.47 -11.96 17.96
N ALA A 174 -6.97 -11.38 16.88
CA ALA A 174 -5.57 -11.53 16.50
C ALA A 174 -4.64 -10.85 17.50
N THR A 175 -3.43 -11.38 17.65
CA THR A 175 -2.33 -10.70 18.35
C THR A 175 -1.41 -10.05 17.32
N VAL A 176 -1.24 -8.73 17.37
CA VAL A 176 -0.24 -8.02 16.56
C VAL A 176 1.11 -8.14 17.25
N VAL A 177 2.09 -8.77 16.57
CA VAL A 177 3.39 -9.11 17.16
C VAL A 177 4.54 -8.23 16.66
N GLY A 178 4.29 -7.30 15.75
CA GLY A 178 5.30 -6.36 15.28
C GLY A 178 4.99 -5.72 13.93
N LYS A 179 5.96 -4.95 13.46
CA LYS A 179 6.00 -4.36 12.13
C LYS A 179 7.09 -5.04 11.31
N SER A 180 6.78 -5.37 10.07
CA SER A 180 7.72 -5.97 9.12
C SER A 180 8.37 -4.94 8.23
N VAL A 181 9.64 -5.12 7.90
CA VAL A 181 10.37 -4.26 6.95
C VAL A 181 9.65 -4.23 5.60
N CYS A 182 9.59 -3.05 5.01
CA CYS A 182 9.18 -2.84 3.63
C CYS A 182 10.23 -2.01 2.88
N GLU A 183 10.12 -1.98 1.56
CA GLU A 183 10.97 -1.18 0.71
C GLU A 183 10.80 0.33 0.98
N ASP A 184 11.82 1.14 0.61
CA ASP A 184 11.81 2.60 0.82
C ASP A 184 10.55 3.22 0.21
N LEU A 185 9.71 3.80 1.07
CA LEU A 185 8.38 4.33 0.75
C LEU A 185 7.52 3.37 -0.09
N CYS A 186 7.74 2.07 0.05
CA CYS A 186 7.08 1.01 -0.71
C CYS A 186 7.30 1.08 -2.24
N PHE A 187 8.29 1.83 -2.74
CA PHE A 187 8.49 2.06 -4.17
C PHE A 187 9.61 1.17 -4.77
N SER A 188 9.44 -0.14 -4.63
CA SER A 188 10.27 -1.19 -5.22
C SER A 188 9.54 -2.53 -5.15
N GLY A 189 9.74 -3.39 -6.15
CA GLY A 189 9.28 -4.79 -6.15
C GLY A 189 10.35 -5.78 -5.68
N ALA A 190 11.56 -5.30 -5.44
CA ALA A 190 12.67 -6.08 -4.90
C ALA A 190 12.64 -6.13 -3.35
N SER A 191 13.77 -6.39 -2.69
CA SER A 191 13.84 -6.44 -1.22
C SER A 191 15.12 -5.85 -0.64
N PHE A 192 15.70 -4.84 -1.33
CA PHE A 192 17.00 -4.26 -0.95
C PHE A 192 17.01 -2.75 -0.79
N THR A 193 15.88 -2.06 -1.01
CA THR A 193 15.86 -0.58 -1.00
C THR A 193 15.56 0.02 0.38
N SER A 194 15.15 -0.79 1.36
CA SER A 194 14.85 -0.32 2.71
C SER A 194 16.06 0.33 3.39
N ALA A 195 15.84 1.44 4.09
CA ALA A 195 16.87 2.11 4.89
C ALA A 195 17.43 1.22 6.02
N SER A 196 16.70 0.18 6.44
CA SER A 196 17.17 -0.81 7.42
C SER A 196 18.04 -1.92 6.82
N GLY A 197 18.25 -1.89 5.50
CA GLY A 197 19.00 -2.92 4.76
C GLY A 197 18.11 -3.92 4.04
N ALA A 198 18.75 -4.82 3.29
CA ALA A 198 18.05 -5.81 2.47
C ALA A 198 17.34 -6.87 3.31
N VAL A 199 16.13 -7.24 2.87
CA VAL A 199 15.43 -8.43 3.35
C VAL A 199 15.82 -9.61 2.46
N LYS A 200 16.37 -10.65 3.06
CA LYS A 200 16.93 -11.82 2.36
C LYS A 200 15.86 -12.87 2.12
N ASN A 201 15.90 -13.50 0.95
CA ASN A 201 15.00 -14.60 0.62
C ASN A 201 15.29 -15.83 1.51
N PRO A 202 14.27 -16.42 2.16
CA PRO A 202 14.47 -17.57 3.02
C PRO A 202 14.85 -18.86 2.27
N TRP A 203 14.68 -18.90 0.95
CA TRP A 203 15.07 -20.03 0.11
C TRP A 203 16.52 -19.96 -0.36
N ASP A 204 17.06 -18.75 -0.52
CA ASP A 204 18.44 -18.45 -0.85
C ASP A 204 18.79 -17.03 -0.38
N LEU A 205 19.69 -16.93 0.60
CA LEU A 205 20.07 -15.66 1.24
C LEU A 205 20.75 -14.66 0.29
N THR A 206 21.13 -15.09 -0.92
CA THR A 206 21.72 -14.23 -1.95
C THR A 206 20.69 -13.65 -2.90
N ARG A 207 19.41 -14.01 -2.73
CA ARG A 207 18.31 -13.64 -3.61
C ARG A 207 17.35 -12.63 -2.97
N ASN A 208 16.64 -11.91 -3.85
CA ASN A 208 15.54 -11.05 -3.48
C ASN A 208 14.38 -11.86 -2.88
N ALA A 209 13.79 -11.39 -1.80
CA ALA A 209 12.55 -11.94 -1.24
C ALA A 209 11.29 -11.45 -1.97
N GLY A 210 11.45 -10.45 -2.84
CA GLY A 210 10.34 -9.68 -3.42
C GLY A 210 9.81 -8.63 -2.45
N GLY A 211 9.21 -7.58 -3.01
CA GLY A 211 8.72 -6.41 -2.26
C GLY A 211 7.47 -5.81 -2.94
N SER A 212 7.01 -4.73 -2.34
CA SER A 212 7.56 -4.01 -1.19
C SER A 212 7.16 -4.59 0.19
N SER A 213 6.32 -5.63 0.27
CA SER A 213 5.98 -6.31 1.54
C SER A 213 6.98 -7.44 1.85
N SER A 214 8.28 -7.13 1.72
CA SER A 214 9.37 -8.09 1.81
C SER A 214 9.44 -8.81 3.15
N GLY A 215 9.49 -8.06 4.25
CA GLY A 215 9.52 -8.63 5.60
C GLY A 215 8.25 -9.42 5.94
N SER A 216 7.06 -8.95 5.50
CA SER A 216 5.79 -9.66 5.69
C SER A 216 5.84 -11.07 5.11
N ALA A 217 6.29 -11.20 3.85
CA ALA A 217 6.38 -12.49 3.18
C ALA A 217 7.40 -13.43 3.83
N VAL A 218 8.57 -12.91 4.18
CA VAL A 218 9.65 -13.70 4.79
C VAL A 218 9.22 -14.25 6.16
N LEU A 219 8.63 -13.43 7.01
CA LEU A 219 8.18 -13.84 8.35
C LEU A 219 7.09 -14.91 8.30
N VAL A 220 6.16 -14.80 7.35
CA VAL A 220 5.14 -15.84 7.11
C VAL A 220 5.80 -17.11 6.57
N SER A 221 6.70 -17.02 5.59
CA SER A 221 7.39 -18.16 4.99
C SER A 221 8.21 -18.96 6.02
N LEU A 222 8.87 -18.26 6.96
CA LEU A 222 9.62 -18.86 8.08
C LEU A 222 8.71 -19.39 9.20
N GLN A 223 7.40 -19.08 9.16
CA GLN A 223 6.44 -19.38 10.22
C GLN A 223 6.79 -18.73 11.56
N GLU A 224 7.44 -17.58 11.53
CA GLU A 224 7.63 -16.75 12.73
C GLU A 224 6.31 -16.06 13.13
N VAL A 225 5.40 -15.92 12.18
CA VAL A 225 4.02 -15.44 12.36
C VAL A 225 3.05 -16.27 11.53
N ASP A 226 1.78 -16.33 11.94
CA ASP A 226 0.76 -17.08 11.19
C ASP A 226 0.38 -16.35 9.89
N MET A 227 0.26 -15.02 9.96
CA MET A 227 -0.26 -14.18 8.89
C MET A 227 0.41 -12.81 8.90
N ALA A 228 0.27 -12.10 7.78
CA ALA A 228 0.74 -10.72 7.66
C ALA A 228 -0.23 -9.85 6.88
N ILE A 229 -0.23 -8.55 7.17
CA ILE A 229 -0.76 -7.51 6.29
C ILE A 229 0.34 -7.08 5.33
N GLY A 230 0.01 -7.06 4.03
CA GLY A 230 0.81 -6.47 2.96
C GLY A 230 0.09 -5.30 2.30
N GLY A 231 0.82 -4.53 1.49
CA GLY A 231 0.26 -3.50 0.59
C GLY A 231 0.71 -3.77 -0.84
N ASP A 232 -0.11 -3.42 -1.83
CA ASP A 232 0.10 -3.75 -3.25
C ASP A 232 -0.31 -2.57 -4.13
N GLN A 233 0.62 -2.03 -4.92
CA GLN A 233 0.43 -0.91 -5.84
C GLN A 233 0.90 -1.22 -7.26
N GLY A 234 1.64 -2.32 -7.40
CA GLY A 234 2.13 -2.85 -8.67
C GLY A 234 2.41 -4.35 -8.59
N GLY A 235 2.11 -4.97 -7.41
CA GLY A 235 2.37 -6.38 -7.14
C GLY A 235 2.91 -6.66 -5.74
N SER A 236 2.97 -5.66 -4.86
CA SER A 236 3.74 -5.75 -3.61
C SER A 236 3.17 -6.66 -2.51
N ILE A 237 2.02 -7.30 -2.68
CA ILE A 237 1.58 -8.49 -1.93
C ILE A 237 2.00 -9.75 -2.71
N ARG A 238 1.73 -9.76 -4.01
CA ARG A 238 1.79 -10.94 -4.88
C ARG A 238 3.22 -11.34 -5.22
N MET A 239 4.08 -10.37 -5.55
CA MET A 239 5.49 -10.60 -5.87
C MET A 239 6.27 -11.22 -4.71
N PRO A 240 6.26 -10.63 -3.48
CA PRO A 240 6.96 -11.24 -2.36
C PRO A 240 6.34 -12.56 -1.92
N SER A 241 5.02 -12.76 -2.08
CA SER A 241 4.38 -14.06 -1.85
C SER A 241 4.90 -15.12 -2.82
N ALA A 242 5.04 -14.76 -4.11
CA ALA A 242 5.56 -15.67 -5.13
C ALA A 242 6.99 -16.11 -4.84
N TRP A 243 7.89 -15.16 -4.56
CA TRP A 243 9.31 -15.46 -4.35
C TRP A 243 9.65 -16.03 -2.97
N SER A 244 8.77 -15.83 -1.98
CA SER A 244 8.93 -16.42 -0.64
C SER A 244 8.15 -17.74 -0.45
N GLY A 245 7.37 -18.18 -1.45
CA GLY A 245 6.66 -19.45 -1.44
C GLY A 245 5.45 -19.49 -0.50
N ILE A 246 4.69 -18.40 -0.41
CA ILE A 246 3.47 -18.27 0.41
C ILE A 246 2.27 -17.86 -0.44
N VAL A 247 1.09 -17.80 0.16
CA VAL A 247 -0.13 -17.27 -0.45
C VAL A 247 -0.26 -15.79 -0.13
N GLY A 248 -0.55 -14.98 -1.17
CA GLY A 248 -0.87 -13.57 -1.01
C GLY A 248 -2.06 -13.18 -1.87
N HIS A 249 -3.01 -12.46 -1.28
CA HIS A 249 -4.19 -12.02 -1.99
C HIS A 249 -4.26 -10.49 -2.04
N LYS A 250 -4.23 -9.94 -3.26
CA LYS A 250 -4.56 -8.55 -3.52
C LYS A 250 -6.07 -8.44 -3.71
N PRO A 251 -6.79 -7.82 -2.77
CA PRO A 251 -8.25 -7.70 -2.88
C PRO A 251 -8.69 -6.85 -4.08
N THR A 252 -9.96 -6.91 -4.40
CA THR A 252 -10.59 -5.92 -5.27
C THR A 252 -10.32 -4.51 -4.76
N TYR A 253 -10.02 -3.58 -5.68
CA TYR A 253 -9.81 -2.17 -5.33
C TYR A 253 -10.98 -1.64 -4.48
N SER A 254 -10.64 -0.97 -3.38
CA SER A 254 -11.60 -0.43 -2.41
C SER A 254 -12.42 -1.44 -1.59
N LEU A 255 -12.19 -2.76 -1.72
CA LEU A 255 -12.84 -3.76 -0.85
C LEU A 255 -12.33 -3.66 0.59
N VAL A 256 -11.03 -3.50 0.77
CA VAL A 256 -10.37 -3.27 2.07
C VAL A 256 -10.04 -1.79 2.19
N PRO A 257 -10.39 -1.12 3.31
CA PRO A 257 -10.06 0.29 3.51
C PRO A 257 -8.55 0.50 3.66
N TYR A 258 -8.06 1.59 3.09
CA TYR A 258 -6.65 2.01 3.19
C TYR A 258 -6.40 3.02 4.32
N THR A 259 -7.42 3.32 5.11
CA THR A 259 -7.37 4.26 6.24
C THR A 259 -6.28 3.89 7.22
N GLY A 260 -5.33 4.80 7.44
CA GLY A 260 -4.17 4.61 8.29
C GLY A 260 -2.99 3.88 7.62
N ALA A 261 -3.04 3.63 6.30
CA ALA A 261 -1.88 3.19 5.54
C ALA A 261 -1.28 4.39 4.77
N PHE A 262 0.06 4.50 4.77
CA PHE A 262 0.75 5.57 4.04
C PHE A 262 0.63 5.34 2.52
N PRO A 263 0.01 6.26 1.77
CA PRO A 263 -0.29 6.06 0.36
C PRO A 263 0.89 6.36 -0.56
N ILE A 264 0.94 5.66 -1.70
CA ILE A 264 1.79 5.99 -2.84
C ILE A 264 0.98 6.78 -3.87
N GLU A 265 -0.08 6.14 -4.37
CA GLU A 265 -1.00 6.69 -5.37
C GLU A 265 -2.38 6.07 -5.13
N ARG A 266 -3.34 6.88 -4.74
CA ARG A 266 -4.63 6.44 -4.20
C ARG A 266 -5.47 5.58 -5.14
N THR A 267 -5.24 5.66 -6.45
CA THR A 267 -6.03 4.89 -7.43
C THR A 267 -5.49 3.50 -7.71
N ILE A 268 -4.29 3.18 -7.18
CA ILE A 268 -3.66 1.87 -7.29
C ILE A 268 -3.30 1.24 -5.94
N ASP A 269 -3.49 1.96 -4.84
CA ASP A 269 -3.17 1.48 -3.48
C ASP A 269 -4.14 0.38 -3.01
N HIS A 270 -3.59 -0.76 -2.60
CA HIS A 270 -4.32 -1.89 -1.99
C HIS A 270 -3.64 -2.35 -0.70
N VAL A 271 -4.44 -2.92 0.22
CA VAL A 271 -3.99 -3.64 1.41
C VAL A 271 -4.67 -4.99 1.43
N GLY A 272 -3.94 -6.05 1.79
CA GLY A 272 -4.50 -7.39 1.81
C GLY A 272 -3.68 -8.41 2.60
N PRO A 273 -4.22 -9.65 2.71
CA PRO A 273 -3.67 -10.72 3.53
C PRO A 273 -2.54 -11.47 2.82
N MET A 274 -1.58 -11.95 3.64
CA MET A 274 -0.51 -12.87 3.28
C MET A 274 -0.45 -13.97 4.34
N ALA A 275 -0.42 -15.24 3.93
CA ALA A 275 -0.41 -16.39 4.84
C ALA A 275 0.24 -17.63 4.19
N ASN A 276 0.51 -18.68 4.98
CA ASN A 276 1.06 -19.92 4.46
C ASN A 276 0.04 -20.81 3.72
N ASN A 277 -1.25 -20.51 3.83
CA ASN A 277 -2.32 -21.26 3.20
C ASN A 277 -3.48 -20.34 2.78
N VAL A 278 -4.30 -20.83 1.87
CA VAL A 278 -5.41 -20.05 1.30
C VAL A 278 -6.50 -19.76 2.33
N ARG A 279 -6.80 -20.71 3.23
CA ARG A 279 -7.83 -20.54 4.25
C ARG A 279 -7.53 -19.40 5.20
N ASP A 280 -6.29 -19.27 5.64
CA ASP A 280 -5.88 -18.19 6.53
C ASP A 280 -5.97 -16.82 5.82
N CYS A 281 -5.62 -16.74 4.52
CA CYS A 281 -5.87 -15.55 3.71
C CYS A 281 -7.36 -15.21 3.61
N ALA A 282 -8.23 -16.22 3.40
CA ALA A 282 -9.68 -16.03 3.30
C ALA A 282 -10.28 -15.53 4.61
N VAL A 283 -9.91 -16.13 5.75
CA VAL A 283 -10.37 -15.69 7.09
C VAL A 283 -9.93 -14.26 7.36
N MET A 284 -8.67 -13.92 7.06
CA MET A 284 -8.18 -12.56 7.27
C MET A 284 -8.90 -11.56 6.35
N LEU A 285 -9.16 -11.92 5.09
CA LEU A 285 -9.89 -11.04 4.18
C LEU A 285 -11.31 -10.77 4.67
N ASP A 286 -12.04 -11.81 5.09
CA ASP A 286 -13.39 -11.66 5.64
C ASP A 286 -13.41 -10.71 6.87
N VAL A 287 -12.33 -10.66 7.66
CA VAL A 287 -12.19 -9.77 8.81
C VAL A 287 -11.90 -8.33 8.40
N ILE A 288 -10.99 -8.10 7.43
CA ILE A 288 -10.51 -6.75 7.12
C ILE A 288 -11.33 -6.04 6.05
N ALA A 289 -12.15 -6.76 5.26
CA ALA A 289 -12.96 -6.23 4.17
C ALA A 289 -14.17 -5.38 4.64
N GLY A 290 -14.71 -4.59 3.72
CA GLY A 290 -15.90 -3.76 3.92
C GLY A 290 -15.60 -2.29 4.23
N ALA A 291 -16.61 -1.44 4.06
CA ALA A 291 -16.48 0.01 4.25
C ALA A 291 -16.19 0.38 5.71
N ASP A 292 -15.38 1.42 5.91
CA ASP A 292 -15.12 1.99 7.24
C ASP A 292 -15.72 3.40 7.41
N GLY A 293 -16.25 3.99 6.35
CA GLY A 293 -16.81 5.34 6.34
C GLY A 293 -15.73 6.44 6.32
N LEU A 294 -14.46 6.09 6.26
CA LEU A 294 -13.33 7.01 6.30
C LEU A 294 -12.51 7.00 4.99
N ASP A 295 -12.42 5.85 4.31
CA ASP A 295 -11.75 5.76 3.03
C ASP A 295 -12.67 6.21 1.89
N SER A 296 -12.47 7.42 1.39
CA SER A 296 -13.27 8.02 0.32
C SER A 296 -13.21 7.28 -1.04
N ARG A 297 -12.29 6.30 -1.19
CA ARG A 297 -12.22 5.44 -2.39
C ARG A 297 -13.30 4.37 -2.39
N GLN A 298 -13.86 4.05 -1.21
CA GLN A 298 -14.89 3.03 -1.05
C GLN A 298 -16.27 3.55 -1.48
N LYS A 299 -16.83 2.90 -2.49
CA LYS A 299 -18.18 3.18 -3.01
C LYS A 299 -19.11 2.02 -2.63
N ASN A 300 -19.39 1.86 -1.33
CA ASN A 300 -20.23 0.79 -0.79
C ASN A 300 -19.82 -0.61 -1.30
N PRO A 301 -18.60 -1.08 -1.01
CA PRO A 301 -18.17 -2.40 -1.45
C PRO A 301 -19.14 -3.47 -0.90
N PRO A 302 -19.44 -4.51 -1.68
CA PRO A 302 -20.31 -5.58 -1.19
C PRO A 302 -19.69 -6.30 -0.01
N ALA A 303 -20.51 -6.89 0.83
CA ALA A 303 -20.03 -7.82 1.86
C ALA A 303 -19.42 -9.06 1.17
N VAL A 304 -18.28 -9.50 1.67
CA VAL A 304 -17.64 -10.74 1.21
C VAL A 304 -17.71 -11.81 2.29
N SER A 305 -17.76 -13.07 1.86
CA SER A 305 -17.69 -14.25 2.74
C SER A 305 -16.89 -15.32 2.00
N CYS A 306 -15.57 -15.14 1.98
CA CYS A 306 -14.65 -15.99 1.26
C CYS A 306 -14.63 -17.40 1.84
N VAL A 307 -14.64 -17.51 3.16
CA VAL A 307 -14.61 -18.81 3.86
C VAL A 307 -15.84 -19.66 3.53
N ALA A 308 -17.01 -19.05 3.35
CA ALA A 308 -18.25 -19.78 3.09
C ALA A 308 -18.27 -20.55 1.76
N THR A 309 -17.48 -20.12 0.78
CA THR A 309 -17.44 -20.74 -0.57
C THR A 309 -16.14 -21.47 -0.84
N LEU A 310 -15.19 -21.42 0.10
CA LEU A 310 -13.80 -21.83 -0.10
C LEU A 310 -13.65 -23.29 -0.55
N ASP A 311 -14.46 -24.19 -0.01
CA ASP A 311 -14.38 -25.65 -0.24
C ASP A 311 -15.34 -26.16 -1.33
N GLN A 312 -15.94 -25.28 -2.14
CA GLN A 312 -16.88 -25.67 -3.19
C GLN A 312 -16.21 -26.31 -4.44
N GLY A 313 -14.86 -26.36 -4.46
CA GLY A 313 -14.10 -26.93 -5.58
C GLY A 313 -14.21 -26.11 -6.87
N VAL A 314 -13.76 -26.68 -7.99
CA VAL A 314 -13.67 -26.00 -9.30
C VAL A 314 -14.44 -26.68 -10.41
N ALA A 315 -15.19 -27.77 -10.12
CA ALA A 315 -15.96 -28.48 -11.15
C ALA A 315 -16.93 -27.54 -11.87
N GLY A 316 -16.86 -27.56 -13.19
CA GLY A 316 -17.68 -26.71 -14.08
C GLY A 316 -17.18 -25.27 -14.26
N LEU A 317 -16.15 -24.83 -13.54
CA LEU A 317 -15.55 -23.52 -13.77
C LEU A 317 -14.70 -23.50 -15.05
N LYS A 318 -14.67 -22.34 -15.70
CA LYS A 318 -13.87 -22.10 -16.90
C LYS A 318 -12.65 -21.26 -16.52
N ILE A 319 -11.45 -21.79 -16.76
CA ILE A 319 -10.16 -21.18 -16.46
C ILE A 319 -9.50 -20.72 -17.75
N GLY A 320 -9.24 -19.42 -17.90
CA GLY A 320 -8.53 -18.85 -19.03
C GLY A 320 -7.04 -18.73 -18.75
N LEU A 321 -6.18 -19.43 -19.50
CA LEU A 321 -4.75 -19.13 -19.54
C LEU A 321 -4.55 -17.81 -20.28
N LEU A 322 -4.13 -16.76 -19.57
CA LEU A 322 -3.92 -15.45 -20.19
C LEU A 322 -2.64 -15.47 -21.02
N ARG A 323 -2.79 -15.56 -22.34
CA ARG A 323 -1.69 -15.72 -23.30
C ARG A 323 -0.56 -14.70 -23.12
N GLU A 324 -0.91 -13.44 -22.94
CA GLU A 324 0.04 -12.32 -22.80
C GLU A 324 0.82 -12.35 -21.49
N GLY A 325 0.41 -13.15 -20.51
CA GLY A 325 1.12 -13.36 -19.25
C GLY A 325 2.16 -14.49 -19.28
N PHE A 326 2.26 -15.22 -20.41
CA PHE A 326 3.24 -16.29 -20.63
C PHE A 326 4.22 -15.92 -21.74
N ALA A 327 5.39 -16.55 -21.73
CA ALA A 327 6.43 -16.39 -22.78
C ALA A 327 6.72 -14.92 -23.12
N ILE A 328 6.75 -14.05 -22.12
CA ILE A 328 7.05 -12.62 -22.28
C ILE A 328 8.48 -12.48 -22.82
N PRO A 329 8.67 -11.86 -24.00
CA PRO A 329 9.98 -11.78 -24.65
C PRO A 329 11.05 -11.09 -23.76
N GLY A 330 12.19 -11.76 -23.58
CA GLY A 330 13.31 -11.25 -22.79
C GLY A 330 13.08 -11.26 -21.26
N MET A 331 11.95 -11.85 -20.79
CA MET A 331 11.58 -11.86 -19.39
C MET A 331 11.23 -13.28 -18.87
N SER A 332 10.32 -13.98 -19.57
CA SER A 332 9.85 -15.28 -19.08
C SER A 332 10.89 -16.38 -19.10
N GLU A 333 10.99 -17.11 -18.00
CA GLU A 333 11.74 -18.37 -17.92
C GLU A 333 10.80 -19.54 -18.27
N PRO A 334 11.16 -20.38 -19.27
CA PRO A 334 10.29 -21.47 -19.73
C PRO A 334 9.88 -22.47 -18.64
N GLN A 335 10.73 -22.69 -17.66
CA GLN A 335 10.45 -23.56 -16.50
C GLN A 335 9.36 -22.99 -15.60
N VAL A 336 9.29 -21.66 -15.45
CA VAL A 336 8.22 -20.98 -14.69
C VAL A 336 6.88 -21.16 -15.40
N ASP A 337 6.83 -20.88 -16.69
CA ASP A 337 5.63 -21.07 -17.51
C ASP A 337 5.14 -22.54 -17.48
N ALA A 338 6.06 -23.49 -17.57
CA ALA A 338 5.74 -24.92 -17.52
C ALA A 338 5.13 -25.35 -16.19
N LEU A 339 5.66 -24.87 -15.06
CA LEU A 339 5.15 -25.17 -13.72
C LEU A 339 3.74 -24.62 -13.54
N VAL A 340 3.47 -23.40 -13.99
CA VAL A 340 2.13 -22.81 -13.90
C VAL A 340 1.13 -23.55 -14.79
N LYS A 341 1.50 -23.92 -16.02
CA LYS A 341 0.64 -24.75 -16.89
C LYS A 341 0.35 -26.12 -16.27
N ALA A 342 1.35 -26.74 -15.62
CA ALA A 342 1.16 -27.99 -14.90
C ALA A 342 0.23 -27.84 -13.68
N ALA A 343 0.28 -26.71 -12.98
CA ALA A 343 -0.65 -26.39 -11.91
C ALA A 343 -2.09 -26.25 -12.40
N VAL A 344 -2.29 -25.60 -13.54
CA VAL A 344 -3.62 -25.47 -14.17
C VAL A 344 -4.16 -26.83 -14.64
N ALA A 345 -3.32 -27.72 -15.17
CA ALA A 345 -3.72 -29.09 -15.53
C ALA A 345 -4.24 -29.91 -14.32
N GLN A 346 -3.75 -29.63 -13.10
CA GLN A 346 -4.30 -30.23 -11.89
C GLN A 346 -5.72 -29.72 -11.60
N LEU A 347 -6.02 -28.43 -11.83
CA LEU A 347 -7.37 -27.88 -11.72
C LEU A 347 -8.32 -28.48 -12.76
N GLU A 348 -7.83 -28.74 -13.97
CA GLU A 348 -8.60 -29.45 -15.01
C GLU A 348 -8.97 -30.85 -14.56
N SER A 349 -8.06 -31.58 -13.89
CA SER A 349 -8.34 -32.92 -13.35
C SER A 349 -9.41 -32.91 -12.26
N LEU A 350 -9.70 -31.76 -11.64
CA LEU A 350 -10.78 -31.56 -10.66
C LEU A 350 -12.10 -31.13 -11.31
N GLY A 351 -12.19 -31.14 -12.63
CA GLY A 351 -13.42 -30.87 -13.40
C GLY A 351 -13.57 -29.41 -13.86
N ALA A 352 -12.56 -28.60 -13.79
CA ALA A 352 -12.53 -27.29 -14.47
C ALA A 352 -12.33 -27.48 -15.98
N THR A 353 -12.79 -26.53 -16.79
CA THR A 353 -12.48 -26.45 -18.23
C THR A 353 -11.41 -25.41 -18.44
N VAL A 354 -10.35 -25.75 -19.18
CA VAL A 354 -9.24 -24.86 -19.47
C VAL A 354 -9.25 -24.38 -20.92
N GLY A 355 -9.05 -23.10 -21.16
CA GLY A 355 -8.94 -22.49 -22.48
C GLY A 355 -7.92 -21.37 -22.53
N GLU A 356 -7.62 -20.85 -23.72
CA GLU A 356 -6.75 -19.70 -23.90
C GLU A 356 -7.59 -18.42 -23.85
N ALA A 357 -7.19 -17.46 -23.00
CA ALA A 357 -7.73 -16.11 -22.93
C ALA A 357 -6.71 -15.12 -23.51
N SER A 358 -7.19 -14.00 -24.04
CA SER A 358 -6.33 -12.93 -24.56
C SER A 358 -6.82 -11.56 -24.12
N VAL A 359 -5.90 -10.75 -23.61
CA VAL A 359 -6.09 -9.33 -23.30
C VAL A 359 -4.89 -8.57 -23.88
N PRO A 360 -5.00 -8.06 -25.12
CA PRO A 360 -3.86 -7.53 -25.86
C PRO A 360 -3.09 -6.39 -25.14
N TRP A 361 -3.76 -5.64 -24.28
CA TRP A 361 -3.11 -4.56 -23.52
C TRP A 361 -2.44 -5.03 -22.22
N HIS A 362 -2.58 -6.30 -21.85
CA HIS A 362 -1.95 -6.82 -20.63
C HIS A 362 -0.43 -6.63 -20.65
N HIS A 363 0.22 -6.98 -21.77
CA HIS A 363 1.66 -6.79 -21.92
C HIS A 363 1.98 -5.49 -22.65
N GLY A 364 2.94 -4.72 -22.14
CA GLY A 364 3.40 -3.44 -22.70
C GLY A 364 2.49 -2.29 -22.32
N VAL A 365 1.32 -2.15 -22.97
CA VAL A 365 0.42 -1.00 -22.78
C VAL A 365 0.02 -0.75 -21.32
N ALA A 366 -0.36 -1.80 -20.60
CA ALA A 366 -0.73 -1.67 -19.19
C ALA A 366 0.45 -1.22 -18.33
N LEU A 367 1.67 -1.69 -18.62
CA LEU A 367 2.86 -1.26 -17.91
C LEU A 367 3.19 0.20 -18.20
N ASP A 368 3.04 0.67 -19.45
CA ASP A 368 3.20 2.09 -19.80
C ASP A 368 2.20 2.97 -19.04
N MET A 369 0.93 2.54 -18.94
CA MET A 369 -0.10 3.24 -18.17
C MET A 369 0.27 3.28 -16.68
N TRP A 370 0.72 2.15 -16.12
CA TRP A 370 1.14 2.07 -14.73
C TRP A 370 2.34 2.97 -14.44
N ASN A 371 3.37 2.96 -15.30
CA ASN A 371 4.55 3.80 -15.17
C ASN A 371 4.18 5.28 -15.07
N VAL A 372 3.27 5.77 -15.93
CA VAL A 372 2.82 7.16 -15.90
C VAL A 372 2.02 7.46 -14.63
N ILE A 373 1.06 6.60 -14.29
CA ILE A 373 0.19 6.80 -13.11
C ILE A 373 1.01 6.73 -11.82
N ALA A 374 1.88 5.73 -11.69
CA ALA A 374 2.70 5.56 -10.50
C ALA A 374 3.74 6.69 -10.36
N THR A 375 4.38 7.12 -11.46
CA THR A 375 5.40 8.16 -11.43
C THR A 375 4.81 9.53 -11.07
N ASP A 376 3.83 9.99 -11.84
CA ASP A 376 3.22 11.30 -11.61
C ASP A 376 2.41 11.31 -10.31
N GLY A 377 1.70 10.21 -10.01
CA GLY A 377 0.91 10.05 -8.80
C GLY A 377 1.77 10.03 -7.54
N ALA A 378 2.86 9.25 -7.50
CA ALA A 378 3.78 9.23 -6.37
C ALA A 378 4.48 10.59 -6.17
N ALA A 379 4.92 11.25 -7.27
CA ALA A 379 5.51 12.57 -7.16
C ALA A 379 4.53 13.60 -6.58
N TYR A 380 3.27 13.56 -6.99
CA TYR A 380 2.24 14.51 -6.54
C TYR A 380 1.69 14.14 -5.15
N GLN A 381 1.21 12.90 -4.96
CA GLN A 381 0.52 12.50 -3.73
C GLN A 381 1.50 12.15 -2.62
N MET A 382 2.40 11.18 -2.87
CA MET A 382 3.33 10.68 -1.85
C MET A 382 4.35 11.75 -1.45
N LEU A 383 4.98 12.43 -2.42
CA LEU A 383 6.07 13.36 -2.15
C LEU A 383 5.57 14.80 -1.94
N GLN A 384 4.92 15.44 -2.91
CA GLN A 384 4.49 16.84 -2.77
C GLN A 384 3.34 16.98 -1.77
N GLY A 385 2.38 16.05 -1.79
CA GLY A 385 1.23 16.00 -0.88
C GLY A 385 1.50 15.33 0.46
N ASN A 386 2.75 14.96 0.75
CA ASN A 386 3.16 14.29 1.99
C ASN A 386 2.28 13.08 2.34
N GLY A 387 1.92 12.28 1.33
CA GLY A 387 1.08 11.10 1.42
C GLY A 387 -0.39 11.37 1.11
N TYR A 388 -1.05 12.26 1.82
CA TYR A 388 -2.51 12.41 1.71
C TYR A 388 -2.97 13.47 0.71
N GLY A 389 -2.20 14.51 0.44
CA GLY A 389 -2.63 15.63 -0.40
C GLY A 389 -3.79 16.43 0.21
N MET A 390 -4.51 17.21 -0.61
CA MET A 390 -5.62 18.07 -0.17
C MET A 390 -6.83 17.97 -1.10
N ASN A 391 -7.17 16.81 -1.61
CA ASN A 391 -8.06 16.73 -2.77
C ASN A 391 -9.29 15.84 -2.60
N VAL A 392 -9.48 15.21 -1.45
CA VAL A 392 -10.58 14.24 -1.27
C VAL A 392 -11.11 14.28 0.16
N ASP A 393 -12.41 14.08 0.32
CA ASP A 393 -13.01 13.80 1.62
C ASP A 393 -12.47 12.50 2.22
N GLY A 394 -12.61 12.32 3.52
CA GLY A 394 -12.24 11.12 4.25
C GLY A 394 -11.10 11.36 5.23
N TYR A 395 -10.38 10.28 5.53
CA TYR A 395 -9.31 10.31 6.52
C TYR A 395 -8.05 11.03 6.03
N TYR A 396 -7.55 11.91 6.87
CA TYR A 396 -6.21 12.50 6.78
C TYR A 396 -5.45 12.22 8.07
N ASP A 397 -4.15 12.06 7.97
CA ASP A 397 -3.24 12.01 9.12
C ASP A 397 -2.32 13.25 9.08
N PRO A 398 -2.72 14.37 9.71
CA PRO A 398 -1.94 15.60 9.68
C PRO A 398 -0.62 15.49 10.43
N GLU A 399 -0.51 14.57 11.39
CA GLU A 399 0.73 14.34 12.14
C GLU A 399 1.80 13.70 11.25
N ILE A 400 1.46 12.64 10.50
CA ILE A 400 2.39 12.02 9.54
C ILE A 400 2.72 12.97 8.40
N MET A 401 1.75 13.76 7.90
CA MET A 401 1.97 14.74 6.84
C MET A 401 3.01 15.79 7.27
N SER A 402 2.88 16.32 8.48
CA SER A 402 3.80 17.31 9.04
C SER A 402 5.18 16.69 9.29
N TYR A 403 5.23 15.51 9.91
CA TYR A 403 6.49 14.81 10.20
C TYR A 403 7.24 14.46 8.91
N PHE A 404 6.59 13.78 7.98
CA PHE A 404 7.18 13.39 6.70
C PHE A 404 7.59 14.61 5.88
N GLY A 405 6.74 15.66 5.80
CA GLY A 405 7.00 16.88 5.07
C GLY A 405 8.29 17.58 5.52
N ALA A 406 8.56 17.60 6.83
CA ALA A 406 9.79 18.15 7.40
C ALA A 406 10.99 17.21 7.16
N LYS A 407 10.85 15.93 7.55
CA LYS A 407 11.94 14.95 7.53
C LYS A 407 12.36 14.52 6.13
N ARG A 408 11.44 14.47 5.17
CA ARG A 408 11.74 14.13 3.78
C ARG A 408 12.81 15.03 3.16
N ARG A 409 12.81 16.32 3.50
CA ARG A 409 13.84 17.27 3.02
C ARG A 409 15.17 17.09 3.76
N GLU A 410 15.12 16.83 5.04
CA GLU A 410 16.30 16.56 5.87
C GLU A 410 17.02 15.28 5.40
N HIS A 411 16.26 14.24 5.07
CA HIS A 411 16.78 12.94 4.65
C HIS A 411 16.71 12.71 3.13
N ALA A 412 16.58 13.75 2.30
CA ALA A 412 16.40 13.60 0.85
C ALA A 412 17.50 12.78 0.17
N ASN A 413 18.74 12.89 0.62
CA ASN A 413 19.87 12.16 0.06
C ASN A 413 19.96 10.69 0.50
N THR A 414 19.14 10.26 1.44
CA THR A 414 19.07 8.86 1.91
C THR A 414 17.95 8.07 1.24
N LEU A 415 17.09 8.73 0.48
CA LEU A 415 16.08 8.06 -0.33
C LEU A 415 16.75 7.14 -1.37
N SER A 416 16.16 5.97 -1.59
CA SER A 416 16.62 5.00 -2.58
C SER A 416 16.65 5.58 -3.99
N SER A 417 17.48 5.01 -4.87
CA SER A 417 17.55 5.47 -6.26
C SER A 417 16.22 5.30 -7.00
N SER A 418 15.39 4.30 -6.65
CA SER A 418 14.05 4.14 -7.24
C SER A 418 13.11 5.29 -6.85
N VAL A 419 13.07 5.69 -5.58
CA VAL A 419 12.28 6.84 -5.12
C VAL A 419 12.80 8.16 -5.71
N ARG A 420 14.12 8.35 -5.78
CA ARG A 420 14.72 9.54 -6.39
C ARG A 420 14.41 9.65 -7.90
N ALA A 421 14.47 8.53 -8.62
CA ALA A 421 14.12 8.49 -10.05
C ALA A 421 12.68 8.92 -10.28
N VAL A 422 11.74 8.42 -9.49
CA VAL A 422 10.32 8.82 -9.55
C VAL A 422 10.13 10.27 -9.15
N ALA A 423 10.79 10.74 -8.09
CA ALA A 423 10.71 12.12 -7.64
C ALA A 423 11.16 13.10 -8.75
N LEU A 424 12.30 12.82 -9.39
CA LEU A 424 12.85 13.67 -10.44
C LEU A 424 12.01 13.62 -11.73
N THR A 425 11.66 12.42 -12.19
CA THR A 425 10.86 12.24 -13.42
C THR A 425 9.46 12.81 -13.25
N GLY A 426 8.79 12.51 -12.14
CA GLY A 426 7.45 13.02 -11.86
C GLY A 426 7.43 14.54 -11.66
N HIS A 427 8.44 15.12 -10.99
CA HIS A 427 8.56 16.57 -10.89
C HIS A 427 8.69 17.22 -12.28
N TYR A 428 9.56 16.66 -13.14
CA TYR A 428 9.70 17.13 -14.53
C TYR A 428 8.37 17.02 -15.31
N SER A 429 7.70 15.87 -15.20
CA SER A 429 6.41 15.63 -15.89
C SER A 429 5.34 16.62 -15.42
N LEU A 430 5.14 16.75 -14.12
CA LEU A 430 4.14 17.68 -13.55
C LEU A 430 4.41 19.13 -13.96
N LYS A 431 5.67 19.57 -13.99
CA LYS A 431 6.05 20.94 -14.34
C LYS A 431 5.92 21.21 -15.84
N ASN A 432 6.32 20.27 -16.71
CA ASN A 432 6.45 20.51 -18.16
C ASN A 432 5.29 19.90 -18.97
N LEU A 433 4.64 18.84 -18.47
CA LEU A 433 3.49 18.18 -19.10
C LEU A 433 2.17 18.47 -18.38
N HIS A 434 2.23 19.24 -17.28
CA HIS A 434 1.06 19.80 -16.58
C HIS A 434 0.06 18.74 -16.08
N GLY A 435 0.52 17.50 -15.76
CA GLY A 435 -0.33 16.39 -15.36
C GLY A 435 -1.18 15.78 -16.47
N ALA A 436 -1.05 16.27 -17.72
CA ALA A 436 -1.87 15.79 -18.83
C ALA A 436 -1.60 14.31 -19.16
N SER A 437 -0.36 13.84 -18.98
CA SER A 437 0.00 12.44 -19.21
C SER A 437 -0.66 11.52 -18.19
N TYR A 438 -0.66 11.90 -16.92
CA TYR A 438 -1.41 11.20 -15.86
C TYR A 438 -2.91 11.11 -16.19
N ALA A 439 -3.53 12.23 -16.55
CA ALA A 439 -4.94 12.26 -16.91
C ALA A 439 -5.26 11.33 -18.10
N LYS A 440 -4.43 11.35 -19.16
CA LYS A 440 -4.59 10.44 -20.31
C LYS A 440 -4.47 8.96 -19.89
N ALA A 441 -3.46 8.60 -19.11
CA ALA A 441 -3.29 7.24 -18.62
C ALA A 441 -4.49 6.79 -17.77
N ARG A 442 -5.00 7.64 -16.88
CA ARG A 442 -6.23 7.37 -16.11
C ARG A 442 -7.47 7.18 -16.99
N MET A 443 -7.60 7.97 -18.07
CA MET A 443 -8.71 7.84 -19.02
C MET A 443 -8.63 6.58 -19.89
N LEU A 444 -7.47 5.92 -19.99
CA LEU A 444 -7.30 4.64 -20.67
C LEU A 444 -7.62 3.43 -19.78
N VAL A 445 -7.60 3.58 -18.44
CA VAL A 445 -7.90 2.47 -17.50
C VAL A 445 -9.25 1.81 -17.75
N PRO A 446 -10.36 2.54 -18.05
CA PRO A 446 -11.62 1.91 -18.39
C PRO A 446 -11.56 0.98 -19.61
N GLU A 447 -10.75 1.31 -20.61
CA GLU A 447 -10.60 0.44 -21.80
C GLU A 447 -9.82 -0.85 -21.45
N LEU A 448 -8.73 -0.75 -20.70
CA LEU A 448 -8.01 -1.92 -20.20
C LEU A 448 -8.96 -2.81 -19.34
N THR A 449 -9.75 -2.18 -18.46
CA THR A 449 -10.74 -2.88 -17.63
C THR A 449 -11.76 -3.60 -18.49
N ARG A 450 -12.29 -2.93 -19.53
CA ARG A 450 -13.24 -3.53 -20.48
C ARG A 450 -12.67 -4.76 -21.20
N GLN A 451 -11.38 -4.74 -21.55
CA GLN A 451 -10.75 -5.91 -22.19
C GLN A 451 -10.70 -7.13 -21.24
N TYR A 452 -10.42 -6.93 -19.95
CA TYR A 452 -10.53 -8.02 -18.97
C TYR A 452 -11.98 -8.44 -18.74
N ASP A 453 -12.90 -7.49 -18.57
CA ASP A 453 -14.33 -7.79 -18.40
C ASP A 453 -14.89 -8.55 -19.60
N GLU A 454 -14.36 -8.34 -20.82
CA GLU A 454 -14.73 -9.11 -22.02
C GLU A 454 -14.21 -10.56 -21.92
N ALA A 455 -12.94 -10.75 -21.51
CA ALA A 455 -12.39 -12.09 -21.30
C ALA A 455 -13.16 -12.87 -20.21
N PHE A 456 -13.65 -12.19 -19.18
CA PHE A 456 -14.46 -12.78 -18.11
C PHE A 456 -15.89 -13.17 -18.54
N LYS A 457 -16.34 -12.85 -19.75
CA LYS A 457 -17.60 -13.42 -20.28
C LYS A 457 -17.46 -14.89 -20.65
N ASP A 458 -16.26 -15.31 -21.06
CA ASP A 458 -15.96 -16.66 -21.48
C ASP A 458 -15.31 -17.50 -20.38
N PHE A 459 -14.65 -16.86 -19.40
CA PHE A 459 -13.90 -17.49 -18.31
C PHE A 459 -14.32 -16.95 -16.94
N ASP A 460 -14.38 -17.82 -15.95
CA ASP A 460 -14.66 -17.44 -14.55
C ASP A 460 -13.44 -16.82 -13.88
N VAL A 461 -12.23 -17.29 -14.21
CA VAL A 461 -10.96 -16.76 -13.74
C VAL A 461 -9.91 -16.77 -14.86
N LEU A 462 -8.94 -15.86 -14.76
CA LEU A 462 -7.75 -15.83 -15.60
C LEU A 462 -6.54 -16.28 -14.79
N VAL A 463 -5.62 -17.02 -15.41
CA VAL A 463 -4.45 -17.57 -14.75
C VAL A 463 -3.19 -17.31 -15.57
N MET A 464 -2.10 -16.95 -14.88
CA MET A 464 -0.76 -16.73 -15.42
C MET A 464 0.30 -16.90 -14.33
N PRO A 465 1.61 -16.94 -14.65
CA PRO A 465 2.66 -16.80 -13.64
C PRO A 465 2.51 -15.47 -12.88
N THR A 466 2.64 -15.49 -11.55
CA THR A 466 2.71 -14.24 -10.76
C THR A 466 3.96 -13.46 -11.18
N MET A 467 5.09 -14.13 -11.18
CA MET A 467 6.38 -13.64 -11.66
C MET A 467 6.79 -14.47 -12.87
N PRO A 468 7.25 -13.86 -13.97
CA PRO A 468 7.67 -14.61 -15.15
C PRO A 468 9.05 -15.27 -15.02
N PHE A 469 9.75 -15.04 -13.91
CA PHE A 469 11.08 -15.57 -13.58
C PHE A 469 11.21 -15.82 -12.07
N VAL A 470 12.18 -16.62 -11.67
CA VAL A 470 12.47 -16.89 -10.25
C VAL A 470 13.12 -15.69 -9.56
N ALA A 471 13.22 -15.74 -8.23
CA ALA A 471 13.82 -14.68 -7.43
C ALA A 471 15.22 -14.30 -7.96
N THR A 472 15.42 -13.00 -8.25
CA THR A 472 16.66 -12.46 -8.79
C THR A 472 17.74 -12.32 -7.71
N PRO A 473 19.03 -12.26 -8.05
CA PRO A 473 20.08 -11.93 -7.09
C PRO A 473 19.81 -10.58 -6.39
N LEU A 474 20.26 -10.46 -5.14
CA LEU A 474 20.25 -9.17 -4.44
C LEU A 474 21.20 -8.21 -5.14
N THR A 475 20.72 -7.01 -5.44
CA THR A 475 21.53 -5.94 -6.02
C THR A 475 22.37 -5.27 -4.94
N ALA A 476 23.64 -5.02 -5.22
CA ALA A 476 24.54 -4.35 -4.30
C ALA A 476 24.09 -2.90 -4.05
N ALA A 477 24.31 -2.38 -2.84
CA ALA A 477 23.91 -1.02 -2.46
C ALA A 477 24.67 0.06 -3.26
N ASP A 478 25.86 -0.25 -3.76
CA ASP A 478 26.73 0.60 -4.58
C ASP A 478 26.66 0.29 -6.08
N ALA A 479 25.68 -0.50 -6.52
CA ALA A 479 25.44 -0.77 -7.93
C ALA A 479 25.18 0.53 -8.72
N PRO A 480 25.51 0.58 -10.03
CA PRO A 480 25.13 1.70 -10.89
C PRO A 480 23.63 2.03 -10.77
N ILE A 481 23.29 3.31 -10.83
CA ILE A 481 21.89 3.77 -10.61
C ILE A 481 20.92 3.06 -11.56
N GLU A 482 21.29 2.90 -12.82
CA GLU A 482 20.47 2.25 -13.84
C GLU A 482 20.20 0.78 -13.49
N GLU A 483 21.22 0.05 -13.06
CA GLU A 483 21.11 -1.35 -12.62
C GLU A 483 20.25 -1.44 -11.36
N TYR A 484 20.49 -0.57 -10.38
CA TYR A 484 19.74 -0.51 -9.12
C TYR A 484 18.24 -0.27 -9.38
N VAL A 485 17.90 0.74 -10.18
CA VAL A 485 16.51 1.11 -10.49
C VAL A 485 15.84 0.03 -11.34
N HIS A 486 16.54 -0.52 -12.33
CA HIS A 486 16.03 -1.62 -13.13
C HIS A 486 15.72 -2.84 -12.26
N SER A 487 16.66 -3.26 -11.41
CA SER A 487 16.48 -4.39 -10.50
C SER A 487 15.35 -4.16 -9.46
N ALA A 488 15.08 -2.90 -9.11
CA ALA A 488 14.00 -2.55 -8.19
C ALA A 488 12.60 -2.59 -8.82
N LEU A 489 12.48 -2.42 -10.17
CA LEU A 489 11.19 -2.14 -10.82
C LEU A 489 10.88 -3.04 -12.04
N ASN A 490 11.74 -3.97 -12.44
CA ASN A 490 11.58 -4.73 -13.69
C ASN A 490 10.62 -5.93 -13.60
N MET A 491 9.99 -6.18 -12.45
CA MET A 491 9.21 -7.40 -12.19
C MET A 491 7.70 -7.23 -12.32
N LEU A 492 7.21 -6.07 -12.74
CA LEU A 492 5.80 -5.66 -12.62
C LEU A 492 4.87 -6.18 -13.74
N ALA A 493 5.39 -6.84 -14.77
CA ALA A 493 4.69 -7.11 -16.02
C ALA A 493 3.31 -7.79 -15.84
N ASN A 494 3.23 -8.86 -15.04
CA ASN A 494 1.98 -9.57 -14.82
C ASN A 494 1.13 -9.01 -13.67
N THR A 495 1.71 -8.22 -12.77
CA THR A 495 1.02 -7.79 -11.55
C THR A 495 0.40 -6.40 -11.65
N ALA A 496 1.12 -5.42 -12.20
CA ALA A 496 0.70 -4.02 -12.29
C ALA A 496 -0.65 -3.79 -13.03
N PRO A 497 -1.01 -4.55 -14.07
CA PRO A 497 -2.30 -4.35 -14.74
C PRO A 497 -3.50 -4.46 -13.81
N PHE A 498 -3.43 -5.32 -12.78
CA PHE A 498 -4.54 -5.55 -11.85
C PHE A 498 -4.60 -4.53 -10.70
N ASP A 499 -3.57 -3.70 -10.53
CA ASP A 499 -3.65 -2.50 -9.69
C ASP A 499 -4.39 -1.38 -10.42
N LEU A 500 -4.18 -1.24 -11.72
CA LEU A 500 -4.90 -0.28 -12.56
C LEU A 500 -6.40 -0.57 -12.66
N THR A 501 -6.74 -1.83 -12.92
CA THR A 501 -8.13 -2.26 -13.19
C THR A 501 -8.89 -2.62 -11.91
N GLY A 502 -8.17 -2.84 -10.81
CA GLY A 502 -8.76 -3.17 -9.52
C GLY A 502 -9.31 -4.59 -9.39
N HIS A 503 -9.01 -5.51 -10.32
CA HIS A 503 -9.42 -6.90 -10.20
C HIS A 503 -8.70 -7.61 -9.05
N PRO A 504 -9.37 -8.49 -8.27
CA PRO A 504 -8.72 -9.27 -7.22
C PRO A 504 -7.78 -10.31 -7.83
N ALA A 505 -6.66 -10.55 -7.16
CA ALA A 505 -5.65 -11.49 -7.64
C ALA A 505 -4.99 -12.24 -6.48
N THR A 506 -4.98 -13.56 -6.56
CA THR A 506 -4.33 -14.45 -5.59
C THR A 506 -3.07 -15.06 -6.18
N SER A 507 -1.92 -14.82 -5.53
CA SER A 507 -0.67 -15.52 -5.82
C SER A 507 -0.55 -16.74 -4.92
N ILE A 508 -0.31 -17.92 -5.51
CA ILE A 508 -0.18 -19.19 -4.79
C ILE A 508 0.99 -20.00 -5.33
N PRO A 509 1.82 -20.62 -4.47
CA PRO A 509 2.96 -21.42 -4.92
C PRO A 509 2.54 -22.58 -5.83
N ALA A 510 3.18 -22.67 -7.01
CA ALA A 510 2.91 -23.68 -8.04
C ALA A 510 3.99 -24.77 -8.13
N GLY A 511 5.19 -24.54 -7.62
CA GLY A 511 6.30 -25.47 -7.66
C GLY A 511 7.64 -24.81 -7.35
N LEU A 512 8.73 -25.51 -7.55
CA LEU A 512 10.10 -25.02 -7.43
C LEU A 512 10.82 -25.13 -8.78
N ALA A 513 11.49 -24.05 -9.18
CA ALA A 513 12.43 -24.04 -10.29
C ALA A 513 13.81 -23.69 -9.72
N ASP A 514 14.83 -24.54 -9.97
CA ASP A 514 16.17 -24.40 -9.41
C ASP A 514 16.20 -24.22 -7.88
N GLY A 515 15.25 -24.86 -7.16
CA GLY A 515 15.12 -24.77 -5.72
C GLY A 515 14.41 -23.49 -5.22
N LEU A 516 13.97 -22.60 -6.10
CA LEU A 516 13.29 -21.34 -5.78
C LEU A 516 11.79 -21.43 -6.09
N PRO A 517 10.93 -20.80 -5.27
CA PRO A 517 9.48 -20.83 -5.49
C PRO A 517 9.06 -20.18 -6.80
N VAL A 518 8.08 -20.83 -7.44
CA VAL A 518 7.31 -20.31 -8.57
C VAL A 518 5.86 -20.24 -8.13
N ALA A 519 5.13 -19.18 -8.50
CA ALA A 519 3.74 -19.00 -8.15
C ALA A 519 2.84 -18.76 -9.36
N MET A 520 1.64 -19.32 -9.27
CA MET A 520 0.50 -19.06 -10.15
C MET A 520 -0.31 -17.90 -9.59
N MET A 521 -0.70 -16.97 -10.46
CA MET A 521 -1.64 -15.90 -10.12
C MET A 521 -3.01 -16.24 -10.70
N ILE A 522 -4.03 -16.16 -9.84
CA ILE A 522 -5.45 -16.39 -10.19
C ILE A 522 -6.16 -15.05 -10.05
N VAL A 523 -6.74 -14.57 -11.13
CA VAL A 523 -7.45 -13.29 -11.22
C VAL A 523 -8.93 -13.56 -11.46
N ALA A 524 -9.81 -12.89 -10.73
CA ALA A 524 -11.26 -13.00 -10.88
C ALA A 524 -11.89 -11.65 -11.25
N PRO A 525 -13.15 -11.62 -11.70
CA PRO A 525 -13.90 -10.39 -11.85
C PRO A 525 -13.92 -9.56 -10.55
N ARG A 526 -14.05 -8.25 -10.67
CA ARG A 526 -14.09 -7.36 -9.50
C ARG A 526 -15.19 -7.77 -8.51
N PHE A 527 -14.85 -7.78 -7.24
CA PHE A 527 -15.70 -8.24 -6.11
C PHE A 527 -16.01 -9.74 -6.12
N GLN A 528 -15.26 -10.52 -6.91
CA GLN A 528 -15.27 -11.98 -6.86
C GLN A 528 -14.00 -12.53 -6.17
N ASP A 529 -13.55 -11.85 -5.12
CA ASP A 529 -12.40 -12.26 -4.30
C ASP A 529 -12.55 -13.69 -3.78
N ALA A 530 -13.76 -14.04 -3.35
CA ALA A 530 -14.11 -15.38 -2.90
C ALA A 530 -13.89 -16.45 -3.99
N LEU A 531 -14.13 -16.13 -5.26
CA LEU A 531 -13.91 -17.05 -6.38
C LEU A 531 -12.41 -17.27 -6.62
N ALA A 532 -11.59 -16.20 -6.61
CA ALA A 532 -10.15 -16.33 -6.76
C ALA A 532 -9.54 -17.20 -5.64
N LEU A 533 -9.96 -16.99 -4.38
CA LEU A 533 -9.52 -17.80 -3.24
C LEU A 533 -10.05 -19.23 -3.30
N ARG A 534 -11.30 -19.46 -3.75
CA ARG A 534 -11.87 -20.80 -3.96
C ARG A 534 -11.06 -21.63 -4.96
N VAL A 535 -10.68 -21.04 -6.10
CA VAL A 535 -9.84 -21.71 -7.09
C VAL A 535 -8.45 -22.00 -6.53
N ALA A 536 -7.87 -21.04 -5.80
CA ALA A 536 -6.59 -21.23 -5.10
C ALA A 536 -6.67 -22.37 -4.06
N GLN A 537 -7.76 -22.45 -3.28
CA GLN A 537 -7.97 -23.52 -2.29
C GLN A 537 -8.07 -24.90 -2.93
N ALA A 538 -8.82 -25.02 -4.03
CA ALA A 538 -8.93 -26.30 -4.75
C ALA A 538 -7.56 -26.75 -5.28
N TYR A 539 -6.76 -25.81 -5.78
CA TYR A 539 -5.38 -26.09 -6.19
C TYR A 539 -4.49 -26.46 -4.99
N GLU A 540 -4.58 -25.72 -3.88
CA GLU A 540 -3.80 -26.03 -2.67
C GLU A 540 -4.07 -27.45 -2.17
N GLN A 541 -5.31 -27.89 -2.20
CA GLN A 541 -5.71 -29.23 -1.76
C GLN A 541 -5.11 -30.33 -2.66
N VAL A 542 -5.12 -30.18 -3.98
CA VAL A 542 -4.57 -31.18 -4.91
C VAL A 542 -3.04 -31.15 -4.96
N ARG A 543 -2.43 -29.96 -4.86
CA ARG A 543 -0.97 -29.81 -4.78
C ARG A 543 -0.41 -30.42 -3.50
N GLY A 544 -1.17 -30.34 -2.40
CA GLY A 544 -0.71 -30.73 -1.08
C GLY A 544 0.19 -29.67 -0.41
N VAL A 545 0.90 -30.09 0.63
CA VAL A 545 1.76 -29.20 1.41
C VAL A 545 2.94 -28.69 0.58
N PHE A 546 3.08 -27.37 0.48
CA PHE A 546 4.25 -26.79 -0.17
C PHE A 546 5.49 -26.94 0.71
N PRO A 547 6.67 -27.24 0.14
CA PRO A 547 7.91 -27.32 0.90
C PRO A 547 8.20 -26.04 1.68
N ARG A 548 8.92 -26.18 2.77
CA ARG A 548 9.42 -25.04 3.54
C ARG A 548 10.82 -24.66 3.08
N PRO A 549 11.19 -23.36 3.24
CA PRO A 549 12.56 -22.97 2.99
C PRO A 549 13.52 -23.75 3.90
N PRO A 550 14.75 -24.03 3.42
CA PRO A 550 15.77 -24.64 4.25
C PRO A 550 16.04 -23.73 5.45
N ARG A 551 16.04 -24.29 6.66
CA ARG A 551 16.49 -23.53 7.83
C ARG A 551 18.01 -23.40 7.72
N GLY A 552 18.49 -22.15 7.61
CA GLY A 552 19.91 -21.82 7.59
C GLY A 552 20.60 -22.09 8.92
#